data_b62c28bc5581fc836a4d7dd9ff72b0cd
#
_entry.id   b62c28bc5581fc836a4d7dd9ff72b0cd
#
_cell.length_a   1.000
_cell.length_b   1.000
_cell.length_c   1.000
_cell.angle_alpha   90.00
_cell.angle_beta   90.00
_cell.angle_gamma   90.00
#
_symmetry.space_group_name_H-M   'P 1'
#
loop_
_entity.id
_entity.type
_entity.pdbx_description
1 polymer ?
#
loop_
_entity_poly.entity_id
_entity_poly.type
_entity_poly.pdbx_seq_one_letter_code
_entity_poly.pdbx_strand_id
1 'polypeptide(L)'
;VLQVNQYTGTSALKVIGPATHNPLWLQLKADILQRPVEAIAFNEAVSVGALLTAAPDIPPPQVTIAQRLLPNRARYHQLQRYQHKWKSWYQLKLQQEGVMPLHHREEHYVE
;
A
#
# COMPACT_ATOMS: atom_id res chain seq x y z
N VAL A 1 3.73 1.92 -3.34
CA VAL A 1 3.97 0.99 -2.23
C VAL A 1 5.28 0.24 -2.40
N LEU A 2 5.52 -0.37 -3.57
CA LEU A 2 6.80 -1.07 -3.83
C LEU A 2 8.01 -0.15 -3.75
N GLN A 3 7.87 1.08 -4.22
CA GLN A 3 8.91 2.11 -4.09
C GLN A 3 9.24 2.42 -2.63
N VAL A 4 8.20 2.59 -1.79
CA VAL A 4 8.39 2.82 -0.35
C VAL A 4 9.14 1.66 0.29
N ASN A 5 8.83 0.42 -0.09
CA ASN A 5 9.50 -0.77 0.42
C ASN A 5 10.99 -0.82 0.06
N GLN A 6 11.40 -0.26 -1.07
CA GLN A 6 12.81 -0.14 -1.45
C GLN A 6 13.60 0.70 -0.45
N TYR A 7 12.97 1.75 0.11
CA TYR A 7 13.61 2.65 1.08
C TYR A 7 13.52 2.14 2.51
N THR A 8 12.41 1.53 2.88
CA THR A 8 12.17 1.10 4.27
C THR A 8 12.64 -0.31 4.57
N GLY A 9 12.86 -1.15 3.55
CA GLY A 9 13.20 -2.56 3.70
C GLY A 9 12.11 -3.41 4.32
N THR A 10 10.89 -2.91 4.39
CA THR A 10 9.76 -3.61 5.02
C THR A 10 9.30 -4.78 4.17
N SER A 11 9.23 -5.98 4.75
CA SER A 11 8.75 -7.19 4.06
C SER A 11 7.24 -7.35 4.12
N ALA A 12 6.59 -6.88 5.18
CA ALA A 12 5.15 -6.93 5.38
C ALA A 12 4.54 -5.53 5.27
N LEU A 13 3.33 -5.46 4.68
CA LEU A 13 2.57 -4.22 4.56
C LEU A 13 1.59 -4.11 5.71
N LYS A 14 1.71 -3.08 6.52
CA LYS A 14 0.78 -2.80 7.60
C LYS A 14 -0.32 -1.86 7.11
N VAL A 15 -1.58 -2.22 7.38
CA VAL A 15 -2.75 -1.47 6.92
C VAL A 15 -3.58 -1.04 8.13
N ILE A 16 -3.96 0.21 8.15
CA ILE A 16 -4.83 0.81 9.17
C ILE A 16 -6.04 1.47 8.50
N GLY A 17 -7.06 1.74 9.27
CA GLY A 17 -8.24 2.48 8.82
C GLY A 17 -9.44 1.57 8.50
N PRO A 18 -10.54 2.16 8.00
CA PRO A 18 -11.80 1.44 7.77
C PRO A 18 -11.70 0.27 6.78
N ALA A 19 -10.78 0.35 5.82
CA ALA A 19 -10.58 -0.70 4.82
C ALA A 19 -10.07 -2.02 5.42
N THR A 20 -9.56 -2.00 6.65
CA THR A 20 -9.13 -3.22 7.35
C THR A 20 -10.30 -4.15 7.68
N HIS A 21 -11.54 -3.67 7.61
CA HIS A 21 -12.75 -4.47 7.82
C HIS A 21 -13.18 -5.24 6.56
N ASN A 22 -12.51 -5.02 5.43
CA ASN A 22 -12.80 -5.72 4.18
C ASN A 22 -11.69 -6.75 3.88
N PRO A 23 -11.90 -8.04 4.23
CA PRO A 23 -10.87 -9.07 4.04
C PRO A 23 -10.55 -9.35 2.57
N LEU A 24 -11.53 -9.21 1.66
CA LEU A 24 -11.28 -9.38 0.24
C LEU A 24 -10.33 -8.32 -0.30
N TRP A 25 -10.51 -7.08 0.10
CA TRP A 25 -9.65 -5.96 -0.30
C TRP A 25 -8.22 -6.14 0.22
N LEU A 26 -8.06 -6.60 1.46
CA LEU A 26 -6.76 -6.91 2.03
C LEU A 26 -6.07 -8.06 1.31
N GLN A 27 -6.83 -9.10 0.97
CA GLN A 27 -6.30 -10.25 0.24
C GLN A 27 -5.85 -9.86 -1.16
N LEU A 28 -6.61 -9.02 -1.87
CA LEU A 28 -6.22 -8.51 -3.19
C LEU A 28 -4.92 -7.71 -3.11
N LYS A 29 -4.73 -6.90 -2.09
CA LYS A 29 -3.46 -6.18 -1.87
C LYS A 29 -2.30 -7.14 -1.66
N ALA A 30 -2.47 -8.14 -0.83
CA ALA A 30 -1.43 -9.15 -0.59
C ALA A 30 -1.06 -9.88 -1.89
N ASP A 31 -2.06 -10.25 -2.68
CA ASP A 31 -1.87 -10.98 -3.93
C ASP A 31 -1.15 -10.13 -4.99
N ILE A 32 -1.56 -8.89 -5.15
CA ILE A 32 -0.96 -7.98 -6.15
C ILE A 32 0.48 -7.63 -5.76
N LEU A 33 0.73 -7.36 -4.50
CA LEU A 33 2.05 -6.94 -4.02
C LEU A 33 2.97 -8.10 -3.70
N GLN A 34 2.42 -9.34 -3.65
CA GLN A 34 3.14 -10.56 -3.27
C GLN A 34 3.89 -10.40 -1.94
N ARG A 35 3.23 -9.75 -0.99
CA ARG A 35 3.74 -9.52 0.36
C ARG A 35 2.65 -9.78 1.38
N PRO A 36 3.01 -10.25 2.59
CA PRO A 36 2.04 -10.35 3.67
C PRO A 36 1.43 -8.99 3.99
N VAL A 37 0.12 -8.96 4.23
CA VAL A 37 -0.61 -7.78 4.67
C VAL A 37 -1.07 -8.00 6.10
N GLU A 38 -0.72 -7.07 6.98
CA GLU A 38 -1.09 -7.12 8.38
C GLU A 38 -2.08 -5.99 8.68
N ALA A 39 -3.32 -6.36 9.01
CA ALA A 39 -4.35 -5.41 9.42
C ALA A 39 -4.17 -5.08 10.89
N ILE A 40 -3.98 -3.81 11.20
CA ILE A 40 -3.76 -3.34 12.55
C ILE A 40 -5.09 -3.01 13.22
N ALA A 41 -5.31 -3.54 14.41
CA ALA A 41 -6.52 -3.27 15.21
C ALA A 41 -6.41 -1.90 15.89
N PHE A 42 -6.63 -0.85 15.11
CA PHE A 42 -6.48 0.51 15.60
C PHE A 42 -7.45 1.45 14.88
N ASN A 43 -8.51 1.87 15.58
CA ASN A 43 -9.63 2.59 14.95
C ASN A 43 -9.35 4.06 14.70
N GLU A 44 -8.59 4.72 15.57
CA GLU A 44 -8.41 6.19 15.55
C GLU A 44 -6.95 6.57 15.24
N ALA A 45 -6.36 5.93 14.23
CA ALA A 45 -4.95 6.09 13.91
C ALA A 45 -4.57 7.54 13.57
N VAL A 46 -5.42 8.24 12.83
CA VAL A 46 -5.15 9.64 12.43
C VAL A 46 -5.16 10.56 13.64
N SER A 47 -6.17 10.43 14.49
CA SER A 47 -6.30 11.24 15.72
C SER A 47 -5.14 11.00 16.67
N VAL A 48 -4.73 9.76 16.85
CA VAL A 48 -3.61 9.40 17.73
C VAL A 48 -2.28 9.88 17.13
N GLY A 49 -2.10 9.77 15.82
CA GLY A 49 -0.93 10.32 15.15
C GLY A 49 -0.79 11.83 15.35
N ALA A 50 -1.89 12.57 15.24
CA ALA A 50 -1.92 14.00 15.52
C ALA A 50 -1.57 14.30 16.98
N LEU A 51 -2.12 13.54 17.92
CA LEU A 51 -1.81 13.69 19.35
C LEU A 51 -0.34 13.45 19.65
N LEU A 52 0.25 12.39 19.12
CA LEU A 52 1.67 12.07 19.30
C LEU A 52 2.58 13.13 18.69
N THR A 53 2.17 13.75 17.59
CA THR A 53 2.89 14.87 16.99
C THR A 53 2.87 16.11 17.88
N ALA A 54 1.71 16.40 18.47
CA ALA A 54 1.53 17.55 19.37
C ALA A 54 2.17 17.34 20.74
N ALA A 55 2.24 16.12 21.22
CA ALA A 55 2.75 15.76 22.54
C ALA A 55 3.70 14.56 22.44
N PRO A 56 4.95 14.77 21.99
CA PRO A 56 5.89 13.67 21.73
C PRO A 56 6.34 12.90 22.97
N ASP A 57 6.10 13.45 24.15
CA ASP A 57 6.44 12.80 25.42
C ASP A 57 5.43 11.71 25.85
N ILE A 58 4.27 11.67 25.21
CA ILE A 58 3.28 10.62 25.45
C ILE A 58 3.77 9.32 24.82
N PRO A 59 3.80 8.19 25.58
CA PRO A 59 4.23 6.92 25.01
C PRO A 59 3.24 6.46 23.92
N PRO A 60 3.72 5.92 22.80
CA PRO A 60 2.84 5.42 21.76
C PRO A 60 2.01 4.25 22.25
N PRO A 61 0.75 4.12 21.77
CA PRO A 61 -0.10 3.00 22.16
C PRO A 61 0.45 1.69 21.62
N GLN A 62 0.18 0.61 22.33
CA GLN A 62 0.50 -0.72 21.84
C GLN A 62 -0.38 -1.07 20.65
N VAL A 63 0.23 -1.60 19.61
CA VAL A 63 -0.44 -1.95 18.36
C VAL A 63 -0.57 -3.46 18.26
N THR A 64 -1.79 -3.95 18.01
CA THR A 64 -2.07 -5.38 17.83
C THR A 64 -2.39 -5.68 16.38
N ILE A 65 -1.88 -6.80 15.88
CA ILE A 65 -2.25 -7.28 14.55
C ILE A 65 -3.57 -8.04 14.69
N ALA A 66 -4.63 -7.52 14.05
CA ALA A 66 -5.94 -8.15 14.07
C ALA A 66 -6.02 -9.32 13.08
N GLN A 67 -5.38 -9.18 11.92
CA GLN A 67 -5.42 -10.19 10.88
C GLN A 67 -4.17 -10.10 10.01
N ARG A 68 -3.65 -11.26 9.63
CA ARG A 68 -2.52 -11.36 8.70
C ARG A 68 -2.95 -12.15 7.47
N LEU A 69 -2.74 -11.60 6.29
CA LEU A 69 -3.10 -12.21 5.02
C LEU A 69 -1.84 -12.49 4.21
N LEU A 70 -1.69 -13.74 3.80
CA LEU A 70 -0.56 -14.17 2.99
C LEU A 70 -0.90 -14.06 1.50
N PRO A 71 0.10 -13.76 0.65
CA PRO A 71 -0.13 -13.64 -0.78
C PRO A 71 -0.47 -14.98 -1.43
N ASN A 72 -1.38 -14.96 -2.42
CA ASN A 72 -1.72 -16.10 -3.25
C ASN A 72 -1.06 -15.93 -4.63
N ARG A 73 -0.10 -16.78 -4.94
CA ARG A 73 0.68 -16.68 -6.17
C ARG A 73 -0.14 -16.93 -7.44
N ALA A 74 -1.10 -17.85 -7.40
CA ALA A 74 -1.97 -18.13 -8.55
C ALA A 74 -2.81 -16.91 -8.92
N ARG A 75 -3.38 -16.23 -7.92
CA ARG A 75 -4.16 -15.01 -8.12
C ARG A 75 -3.29 -13.87 -8.63
N TYR A 76 -2.05 -13.78 -8.19
CA TYR A 76 -1.09 -12.80 -8.68
C TYR A 76 -0.95 -12.85 -10.21
N HIS A 77 -0.79 -14.04 -10.78
CA HIS A 77 -0.66 -14.19 -12.23
C HIS A 77 -1.92 -13.75 -12.99
N GLN A 78 -3.10 -13.97 -12.42
CA GLN A 78 -4.34 -13.48 -13.01
C GLN A 78 -4.43 -11.96 -12.94
N LEU A 79 -4.06 -11.37 -11.82
CA LEU A 79 -4.14 -9.93 -11.59
C LEU A 79 -3.08 -9.15 -12.37
N GLN A 80 -1.96 -9.77 -12.71
CA GLN A 80 -0.90 -9.15 -13.49
C GLN A 80 -1.38 -8.65 -14.84
N ARG A 81 -2.28 -9.36 -15.48
CA ARG A 81 -2.87 -8.94 -16.77
C ARG A 81 -3.61 -7.62 -16.63
N TYR A 82 -4.42 -7.49 -15.59
CA TYR A 82 -5.18 -6.27 -15.31
C TYR A 82 -4.26 -5.10 -14.97
N GLN A 83 -3.23 -5.34 -14.19
CA GLN A 83 -2.25 -4.33 -13.83
C GLN A 83 -1.51 -3.79 -15.06
N HIS A 84 -1.06 -4.67 -15.94
CA HIS A 84 -0.38 -4.30 -17.18
C HIS A 84 -1.31 -3.49 -18.09
N LYS A 85 -2.54 -3.93 -18.27
CA LYS A 85 -3.56 -3.25 -19.07
C LYS A 85 -3.89 -1.87 -18.51
N TRP A 86 -4.04 -1.75 -17.19
CA TRP A 86 -4.27 -0.49 -16.52
C TRP A 86 -3.12 0.50 -16.73
N LYS A 87 -1.89 0.04 -16.57
CA LYS A 87 -0.69 0.88 -16.79
C LYS A 87 -0.64 1.42 -18.22
N SER A 88 -0.92 0.57 -19.21
CA SER A 88 -0.95 0.98 -20.62
C SER A 88 -1.99 2.07 -20.85
N TRP A 89 -3.20 1.90 -20.35
CA TRP A 89 -4.26 2.90 -20.48
C TRP A 89 -3.92 4.20 -19.77
N TYR A 90 -3.33 4.11 -18.60
CA TYR A 90 -2.94 5.27 -17.82
C TYR A 90 -1.85 6.08 -18.54
N GLN A 91 -0.87 5.42 -19.14
CA GLN A 91 0.16 6.08 -19.93
C GLN A 91 -0.41 6.79 -21.16
N LEU A 92 -1.35 6.14 -21.87
CA LEU A 92 -2.05 6.76 -23.00
C LEU A 92 -2.79 8.04 -22.57
N LYS A 93 -3.48 7.97 -21.44
CA LYS A 93 -4.17 9.15 -20.89
C LYS A 93 -3.19 10.29 -20.58
N LEU A 94 -2.07 9.98 -19.94
CA LEU A 94 -1.06 10.97 -19.62
C LEU A 94 -0.46 11.63 -20.88
N GLN A 95 -0.24 10.84 -21.94
CA GLN A 95 0.23 11.38 -23.22
C GLN A 95 -0.77 12.34 -23.84
N GLN A 96 -2.07 12.01 -23.82
CA GLN A 96 -3.14 12.86 -24.32
C GLN A 96 -3.23 14.18 -23.55
N GLU A 97 -2.98 14.16 -22.26
CA GLU A 97 -2.99 15.34 -21.39
C GLU A 97 -1.67 16.12 -21.42
N GLY A 98 -0.66 15.65 -22.16
CA GLY A 98 0.67 16.27 -22.22
C GLY A 98 1.48 16.09 -20.95
N VAL A 99 1.17 15.07 -20.15
CA VAL A 99 1.86 14.77 -18.91
C VAL A 99 2.93 13.70 -19.14
N MET A 100 4.03 13.76 -18.35
CA MET A 100 5.11 12.79 -18.41
C MET A 100 4.61 11.36 -18.15
N PRO A 101 5.05 10.35 -18.94
CA PRO A 101 4.69 8.95 -18.73
C PRO A 101 5.06 8.44 -17.33
N LEU A 102 4.31 7.45 -16.85
CA LEU A 102 4.42 6.94 -15.48
C LEU A 102 5.84 6.47 -15.12
N HIS A 103 6.52 5.77 -16.02
CA HIS A 103 7.88 5.26 -15.76
C HIS A 103 8.91 6.39 -15.59
N HIS A 104 8.78 7.49 -16.32
CA HIS A 104 9.65 8.66 -16.15
C HIS A 104 9.41 9.38 -14.82
N ARG A 105 8.16 9.35 -14.31
CA ARG A 105 7.85 9.88 -12.98
C ARG A 105 8.52 9.07 -11.88
N GLU A 106 8.52 7.76 -12.02
CA GLU A 106 9.18 6.88 -11.06
C GLU A 106 10.70 7.15 -10.99
N GLU A 107 11.34 7.32 -12.13
CA GLU A 107 12.76 7.69 -12.20
C GLU A 107 13.04 9.04 -11.54
N HIS A 108 12.17 10.01 -11.69
CA HIS A 108 12.30 11.32 -11.08
C HIS A 108 12.24 11.31 -9.55
N TYR A 109 11.46 10.39 -8.98
CA TYR A 109 11.35 10.25 -7.54
C TYR A 109 12.51 9.48 -6.91
N VAL A 110 13.26 8.74 -7.69
CA VAL A 110 14.41 7.93 -7.23
C VAL A 110 15.71 8.73 -7.22
N GLU A 111 15.82 9.79 -8.00
CA GLU A 111 16.93 10.73 -8.02
C GLU A 111 16.84 11.73 -6.85
#